data_9349d1d62c725d118dd1fb0992283b36
#
_entry.id   9349d1d62c725d118dd1fb0992283b36
#
_cell.length_a   1.000
_cell.length_b   1.000
_cell.length_c   1.000
_cell.angle_alpha   90.00
_cell.angle_beta   90.00
_cell.angle_gamma   90.00
#
_symmetry.space_group_name_H-M   'P 1'
#
loop_
_entity.id
_entity.type
_entity.pdbx_description
1 polymer ?
#
loop_
_entity_poly.entity_id
_entity_poly.type
_entity_poly.pdbx_seq_one_letter_code
_entity_poly.pdbx_strand_id
1 'polypeptide(L)' 'MLLKKLNLNNFNTNNVTNMRSMFFGCTSLKELNLNNFNTYNVTDMRWMFRGCSDDLKMKIKSENKNIKNEAFYDDY' A
#
# COMPACT_ATOMS: atom_id res chain seq x y z
N MET A 1 -3.76 2.31 -14.48
CA MET A 1 -3.84 0.84 -14.25
C MET A 1 -5.31 0.45 -14.09
N LEU A 2 -5.76 -0.57 -14.82
CA LEU A 2 -7.18 -1.00 -14.81
C LEU A 2 -7.47 -2.11 -13.79
N LEU A 3 -6.49 -2.49 -13.00
CA LEU A 3 -6.63 -3.55 -12.02
C LEU A 3 -7.56 -3.11 -10.88
N LYS A 4 -8.60 -3.89 -10.61
CA LYS A 4 -9.58 -3.58 -9.57
C LYS A 4 -9.34 -4.34 -8.27
N LYS A 5 -8.68 -5.48 -8.35
CA LYS A 5 -8.44 -6.36 -7.21
C LYS A 5 -7.07 -7.00 -7.34
N LEU A 6 -6.34 -7.04 -6.25
CA LEU A 6 -5.00 -7.63 -6.22
C LEU A 6 -4.88 -8.54 -5.00
N ASN A 7 -4.51 -9.79 -5.23
CA ASN A 7 -4.31 -10.77 -4.18
C ASN A 7 -2.82 -10.95 -3.92
N LEU A 8 -2.39 -10.61 -2.70
CA LEU A 8 -0.99 -10.66 -2.30
C LEU A 8 -0.71 -11.76 -1.27
N ASN A 9 -1.61 -12.74 -1.14
CA ASN A 9 -1.51 -13.76 -0.07
C ASN A 9 -0.26 -14.61 -0.17
N ASN A 10 0.33 -14.76 -1.36
CA ASN A 10 1.52 -15.57 -1.56
C ASN A 10 2.83 -14.78 -1.47
N PHE A 11 2.75 -13.49 -1.21
CA PHE A 11 3.94 -12.65 -1.13
C PHE A 11 4.54 -12.71 0.27
N ASN A 12 5.85 -12.90 0.33
CA ASN A 12 6.60 -12.84 1.58
C ASN A 12 7.39 -11.53 1.61
N THR A 13 7.03 -10.63 2.53
CA THR A 13 7.67 -9.32 2.64
C THR A 13 8.59 -9.22 3.85
N ASN A 14 8.95 -10.33 4.48
CA ASN A 14 9.71 -10.31 5.74
C ASN A 14 11.04 -9.59 5.64
N ASN A 15 11.69 -9.64 4.48
CA ASN A 15 13.00 -9.00 4.28
C ASN A 15 12.94 -7.74 3.44
N VAL A 16 11.75 -7.23 3.13
CA VAL A 16 11.60 -6.04 2.32
C VAL A 16 11.88 -4.81 3.17
N THR A 17 12.72 -3.91 2.65
CA THR A 17 13.09 -2.66 3.34
C THR A 17 12.53 -1.42 2.64
N ASN A 18 12.14 -1.52 1.38
CA ASN A 18 11.69 -0.38 0.57
C ASN A 18 10.38 -0.75 -0.13
N MET A 19 9.32 -0.03 0.22
CA MET A 19 7.99 -0.17 -0.42
C MET A 19 7.55 1.14 -1.08
N ARG A 20 8.51 2.01 -1.40
CA ARG A 20 8.23 3.31 -2.00
C ARG A 20 7.48 3.12 -3.32
N SER A 21 6.38 3.85 -3.47
CA SER A 21 5.56 3.89 -4.69
C SER A 21 5.03 2.52 -5.15
N MET A 22 4.92 1.56 -4.24
CA MET A 22 4.60 0.16 -4.59
C MET A 22 3.28 0.01 -5.34
N PHE A 23 2.26 0.77 -4.97
CA PHE A 23 0.94 0.75 -5.62
C PHE A 23 0.63 2.08 -6.31
N PHE A 24 1.67 2.80 -6.71
CA PHE A 24 1.53 4.10 -7.36
C PHE A 24 0.67 4.00 -8.61
N GLY A 25 -0.32 4.89 -8.71
CA GLY A 25 -1.14 4.98 -9.92
C GLY A 25 -2.18 3.89 -10.08
N CYS A 26 -2.44 3.08 -9.05
CA CYS A 26 -3.47 2.05 -9.10
C CYS A 26 -4.86 2.67 -8.91
N THR A 27 -5.27 3.51 -9.85
CA THR A 27 -6.49 4.34 -9.72
C THR A 27 -7.78 3.53 -9.68
N SER A 28 -7.80 2.36 -10.32
CA SER A 28 -8.98 1.50 -10.39
C SER A 28 -9.03 0.44 -9.29
N LEU A 29 -7.98 0.37 -8.47
CA LEU A 29 -7.89 -0.65 -7.43
C LEU A 29 -8.90 -0.35 -6.32
N LYS A 30 -9.76 -1.32 -6.02
CA LYS A 30 -10.82 -1.19 -5.00
C LYS A 30 -10.61 -2.13 -3.82
N GLU A 31 -9.92 -3.24 -4.03
CA GLU A 31 -9.69 -4.23 -2.99
C GLU A 31 -8.22 -4.59 -2.93
N LEU A 32 -7.65 -4.48 -1.74
CA LEU A 32 -6.26 -4.82 -1.49
C LEU A 32 -6.14 -5.29 -0.04
N ASN A 33 -5.74 -6.55 0.13
CA ASN A 33 -5.55 -7.12 1.45
C ASN A 33 -4.05 -7.16 1.77
N LEU A 34 -3.64 -6.41 2.79
CA LEU A 34 -2.25 -6.33 3.24
C LEU A 34 -2.00 -7.10 4.54
N ASN A 35 -2.91 -7.99 4.93
CA ASN A 35 -2.78 -8.70 6.20
C ASN A 35 -1.51 -9.56 6.29
N ASN A 36 -1.00 -10.01 5.15
CA ASN A 36 0.23 -10.80 5.10
C ASN A 36 1.50 -9.96 5.03
N PHE A 37 1.36 -8.64 4.93
CA PHE A 37 2.53 -7.78 4.83
C PHE A 37 3.18 -7.60 6.19
N ASN A 38 4.45 -7.95 6.27
CA ASN A 38 5.30 -7.63 7.40
C ASN A 38 6.07 -6.36 7.04
N THR A 39 5.79 -5.27 7.74
CA THR A 39 6.44 -3.99 7.49
C THR A 39 7.54 -3.67 8.51
N TYR A 40 7.91 -4.63 9.33
CA TYR A 40 8.86 -4.41 10.42
C TYR A 40 10.20 -3.85 9.93
N ASN A 41 10.70 -4.36 8.81
CA ASN A 41 11.98 -3.94 8.25
C ASN A 41 11.88 -2.83 7.21
N VAL A 42 10.67 -2.34 6.93
CA VAL A 42 10.48 -1.33 5.89
C VAL A 42 10.86 0.04 6.41
N THR A 43 11.81 0.68 5.74
CA THR A 43 12.29 2.01 6.10
C THR A 43 11.73 3.12 5.20
N ASP A 44 11.22 2.80 4.03
CA ASP A 44 10.68 3.77 3.08
C ASP A 44 9.32 3.31 2.58
N MET A 45 8.26 4.04 2.95
CA MET A 45 6.89 3.79 2.50
C MET A 45 6.32 4.98 1.72
N ARG A 46 7.18 5.92 1.29
CA ARG A 46 6.71 7.15 0.67
C ARG A 46 5.90 6.86 -0.58
N TRP A 47 4.76 7.52 -0.68
CA TRP A 47 3.88 7.47 -1.87
C TRP A 47 3.42 6.07 -2.25
N MET A 48 3.41 5.16 -1.30
CA MET A 48 3.05 3.76 -1.56
C MET A 48 1.70 3.64 -2.25
N PHE A 49 0.74 4.47 -1.87
CA PHE A 49 -0.63 4.46 -2.42
C PHE A 49 -0.96 5.75 -3.19
N ARG A 50 0.06 6.48 -3.64
CA ARG A 50 -0.17 7.69 -4.40
C ARG A 50 -0.95 7.38 -5.67
N GLY A 51 -2.02 8.15 -5.91
CA GLY A 51 -2.88 7.96 -7.07
C GLY A 51 -3.96 6.90 -6.90
N CYS A 52 -3.97 6.16 -5.79
CA CYS A 52 -5.08 5.29 -5.46
C CYS A 52 -6.30 6.13 -5.06
N SER A 53 -7.50 5.53 -5.14
CA SER A 53 -8.72 6.23 -4.75
C SER A 53 -8.70 6.57 -3.25
N ASP A 54 -9.40 7.62 -2.88
CA ASP A 54 -9.52 8.02 -1.47
C ASP A 54 -10.19 6.93 -0.65
N ASP A 55 -11.19 6.26 -1.21
CA ASP A 55 -11.87 5.17 -0.50
C ASP A 55 -10.91 4.04 -0.14
N LEU A 56 -10.05 3.64 -1.09
CA LEU A 56 -9.07 2.59 -0.83
C LEU A 56 -8.06 3.03 0.23
N LYS A 57 -7.55 4.26 0.11
CA LYS A 57 -6.57 4.78 1.08
C LYS A 57 -7.14 4.82 2.48
N MET A 58 -8.37 5.28 2.64
CA MET A 58 -9.03 5.33 3.95
C MET A 58 -9.20 3.93 4.54
N LYS A 59 -9.63 2.99 3.72
CA LYS A 59 -9.82 1.61 4.16
C LYS A 59 -8.51 0.98 4.63
N ILE A 60 -7.45 1.13 3.84
CA ILE A 60 -6.14 0.57 4.19
C ILE A 60 -5.62 1.21 5.46
N LYS A 61 -5.76 2.53 5.60
CA LYS A 61 -5.29 3.26 6.77
C LYS A 61 -6.01 2.79 8.03
N SER A 62 -7.30 2.51 7.94
CA SER A 62 -8.08 2.04 9.09
C SER A 62 -7.73 0.60 9.48
N GLU A 63 -7.37 -0.24 8.52
CA GLU A 63 -7.12 -1.67 8.74
C GLU A 63 -5.67 -2.00 9.05
N ASN A 64 -4.72 -1.10 8.75
CA ASN A 64 -3.28 -1.38 8.83
C ASN A 64 -2.56 -0.26 9.55
N LYS A 65 -2.56 -0.29 10.87
CA LYS A 65 -1.98 0.79 11.69
C LYS A 65 -0.46 0.90 11.58
N ASN A 66 0.21 -0.14 11.09
CA ASN A 66 1.66 -0.14 10.93
C ASN A 66 2.13 0.56 9.66
N ILE A 67 1.21 0.96 8.79
CA ILE A 67 1.56 1.68 7.58
C ILE A 67 1.68 3.17 7.92
N LYS A 68 2.84 3.74 7.62
CA LYS A 68 3.15 5.14 7.97
C LYS A 68 2.31 6.11 7.13
N ASN A 69 2.05 7.30 7.67
CA ASN A 69 1.27 8.33 6.98
C ASN A 69 1.88 8.72 5.62
N GLU A 70 3.19 8.68 5.50
CA GLU A 70 3.87 9.02 4.25
C GLU A 70 3.42 8.16 3.06
N ALA A 71 2.88 6.97 3.34
CA ALA A 71 2.40 6.05 2.32
C ALA A 71 1.16 6.58 1.59
N PHE A 72 0.42 7.48 2.23
CA PHE A 72 -0.88 7.97 1.74
C PHE A 72 -0.81 9.38 1.14
N TYR A 73 0.39 9.99 1.10
CA TYR A 73 0.53 11.32 0.54
C TYR A 73 0.43 11.29 -0.99
N ASP A 74 -0.27 12.25 -1.56
CA ASP A 74 -0.41 12.40 -3.02
C ASP A 74 0.48 13.50 -3.59
N ASP A 75 1.14 14.29 -2.76
CA ASP A 75 2.05 15.35 -3.17
C ASP A 75 3.51 14.96 -2.89
N TYR A 76 4.41 15.66 -3.51
CA TYR A 76 5.84 15.43 -3.32
C TYR A 76 6.42 16.24 -2.17
#